data_a16928fbd43c44410648ba7f1e5f30c1
#
_entry.id   a16928fbd43c44410648ba7f1e5f30c1
#
_cell.length_a   1.000
_cell.length_b   1.000
_cell.length_c   1.000
_cell.angle_alpha   90.00
_cell.angle_beta   90.00
_cell.angle_gamma   90.00
#
_symmetry.space_group_name_H-M   'P 1'
#
loop_
_entity.id
_entity.type
_entity.pdbx_description
1 polymer ?
#
loop_
_entity_poly.entity_id
_entity_poly.type
_entity_poly.pdbx_seq_one_letter_code
_entity_poly.pdbx_strand_id
1 'polypeptide(L)'
;MSRMGDSIKSLRSRNNMSQDALAEKLNVTRQAISNWENSKTQPDADTLKNLGIIFNVTVDEIINNDFYKSENRKNYYFLVPLSANLLSLM
;
A
#
# COMPACT_ATOMS: atom_id res chain seq x y z
N MET A 1 4.45 18.43 -5.97
CA MET A 1 4.00 17.46 -4.97
C MET A 1 4.60 16.11 -5.25
N SER A 2 4.88 15.37 -4.21
CA SER A 2 5.50 14.06 -4.34
C SER A 2 4.44 13.02 -4.69
N ARG A 3 4.74 12.18 -5.69
CA ARG A 3 3.89 11.04 -6.01
C ARG A 3 3.77 10.08 -4.84
N MET A 4 4.84 9.95 -4.07
CA MET A 4 4.86 9.08 -2.90
C MET A 4 3.86 9.53 -1.83
N GLY A 5 3.78 10.83 -1.55
CA GLY A 5 2.81 11.36 -0.60
C GLY A 5 1.38 11.08 -1.05
N ASP A 6 1.10 11.28 -2.32
CA ASP A 6 -0.22 10.98 -2.89
C ASP A 6 -0.52 9.49 -2.81
N SER A 7 0.48 8.64 -3.04
CA SER A 7 0.33 7.18 -2.92
C SER A 7 -0.09 6.76 -1.52
N ILE A 8 0.60 7.28 -0.52
CA ILE A 8 0.33 6.91 0.87
C ILE A 8 -1.10 7.31 1.25
N LYS A 9 -1.48 8.54 0.89
CA LYS A 9 -2.83 9.02 1.16
C LYS A 9 -3.89 8.18 0.43
N SER A 10 -3.65 7.86 -0.83
CA SER A 10 -4.56 7.06 -1.64
C SER A 10 -4.72 5.65 -1.08
N LEU A 11 -3.62 4.98 -0.74
CA LEU A 11 -3.65 3.64 -0.17
C LEU A 11 -4.42 3.62 1.15
N ARG A 12 -4.14 4.60 2.00
CA ARG A 12 -4.83 4.73 3.28
C ARG A 12 -6.34 4.90 3.07
N SER A 13 -6.71 5.83 2.19
CA SER A 13 -8.12 6.13 1.94
C SER A 13 -8.87 4.95 1.32
N ARG A 14 -8.23 4.25 0.38
CA ARG A 14 -8.84 3.07 -0.27
C ARG A 14 -9.06 1.93 0.71
N ASN A 15 -8.32 1.90 1.80
CA ASN A 15 -8.46 0.88 2.83
C ASN A 15 -9.23 1.40 4.05
N ASN A 16 -9.89 2.53 3.92
CA ASN A 16 -10.71 3.14 4.96
C ASN A 16 -9.96 3.35 6.28
N MET A 17 -8.69 3.72 6.18
CA MET A 17 -7.84 3.95 7.34
C MET A 17 -7.69 5.44 7.61
N SER A 18 -7.78 5.83 8.88
CA SER A 18 -7.40 7.17 9.32
C SER A 18 -5.88 7.29 9.36
N GLN A 19 -5.38 8.53 9.43
CA GLN A 19 -3.95 8.75 9.66
C GLN A 19 -3.49 8.11 10.97
N ASP A 20 -4.31 8.19 12.01
CA ASP A 20 -4.01 7.56 13.30
C ASP A 20 -3.91 6.04 13.18
N ALA A 21 -4.82 5.42 12.44
CA ALA A 21 -4.81 3.97 12.26
C ALA A 21 -3.54 3.51 11.53
N LEU A 22 -3.14 4.22 10.49
CA LEU A 22 -1.92 3.88 9.76
C LEU A 22 -0.68 4.12 10.63
N ALA A 23 -0.66 5.22 11.38
CA ALA A 23 0.43 5.54 12.29
C ALA A 23 0.63 4.41 13.30
N GLU A 24 -0.45 3.90 13.85
CA GLU A 24 -0.40 2.80 14.81
C GLU A 24 0.19 1.53 14.18
N LYS A 25 -0.26 1.18 12.97
CA LYS A 25 0.25 0.00 12.28
C LYS A 25 1.75 0.09 11.97
N LEU A 26 2.23 1.29 11.68
CA LEU A 26 3.64 1.52 11.34
C LEU A 26 4.49 1.85 12.56
N ASN A 27 3.87 2.01 13.72
CA ASN A 27 4.55 2.42 14.94
C ASN A 27 5.26 3.77 14.77
N VAL A 28 4.57 4.72 14.17
CA VAL A 28 5.04 6.09 13.97
C VAL A 28 3.99 7.05 14.49
N THR A 29 4.30 8.35 14.48
CA THR A 29 3.32 9.36 14.91
C THR A 29 2.36 9.70 13.79
N ARG A 30 1.16 10.16 14.13
CA ARG A 30 0.23 10.70 13.15
C ARG A 30 0.84 11.86 12.39
N GLN A 31 1.65 12.69 13.06
CA GLN A 31 2.32 13.83 12.43
C GLN A 31 3.26 13.35 11.32
N ALA A 32 3.94 12.23 11.51
CA ALA A 32 4.80 11.65 10.48
C ALA A 32 3.98 11.31 9.22
N ILE A 33 2.82 10.65 9.42
CA ILE A 33 1.93 10.32 8.29
C ILE A 33 1.52 11.61 7.55
N SER A 34 1.08 12.60 8.30
CA SER A 34 0.66 13.88 7.72
C SER A 34 1.79 14.53 6.92
N ASN A 35 2.98 14.52 7.46
CA ASN A 35 4.14 15.10 6.78
C ASN A 35 4.46 14.38 5.48
N TRP A 36 4.36 13.04 5.46
CA TRP A 36 4.58 12.27 4.24
C TRP A 36 3.51 12.56 3.19
N GLU A 37 2.26 12.61 3.60
CA GLU A 37 1.14 12.87 2.69
C GLU A 37 1.18 14.27 2.10
N ASN A 38 1.75 15.21 2.84
CA ASN A 38 1.91 16.60 2.39
C ASN A 38 3.28 16.87 1.75
N SER A 39 4.07 15.83 1.54
CA SER A 39 5.38 15.92 0.89
C SER A 39 6.40 16.77 1.66
N LYS A 40 6.22 16.92 2.96
CA LYS A 40 7.16 17.64 3.80
C LYS A 40 8.37 16.79 4.15
N THR A 41 8.14 15.52 4.40
CA THR A 41 9.19 14.54 4.67
C THR A 41 8.85 13.26 3.93
N GLN A 42 9.75 12.29 3.94
CA GLN A 42 9.56 11.01 3.31
C GLN A 42 9.79 9.89 4.34
N PRO A 43 9.06 8.78 4.23
CA PRO A 43 9.37 7.63 5.07
C PRO A 43 10.72 7.04 4.66
N ASP A 44 11.40 6.41 5.63
CA ASP A 44 12.65 5.72 5.34
C ASP A 44 12.39 4.39 4.62
N ALA A 45 13.47 3.72 4.23
CA ALA A 45 13.38 2.49 3.44
C ALA A 45 12.62 1.39 4.16
N ASP A 46 12.84 1.22 5.46
CA ASP A 46 12.16 0.19 6.24
C ASP A 46 10.67 0.47 6.34
N THR A 47 10.30 1.72 6.54
CA THR A 47 8.90 2.13 6.59
C THR A 47 8.22 1.92 5.25
N LEU A 48 8.91 2.21 4.14
CA LEU A 48 8.38 1.95 2.81
C LEU A 48 8.11 0.47 2.59
N LYS A 49 9.02 -0.40 3.04
CA LYS A 49 8.81 -1.84 2.95
C LYS A 49 7.58 -2.26 3.75
N ASN A 50 7.42 -1.72 4.95
CA ASN A 50 6.28 -2.02 5.79
C ASN A 50 4.98 -1.54 5.16
N LEU A 51 4.98 -0.37 4.55
CA LEU A 51 3.83 0.12 3.79
C LEU A 51 3.46 -0.83 2.66
N GLY A 52 4.47 -1.33 1.94
CA GLY A 52 4.25 -2.31 0.88
C GLY A 52 3.61 -3.58 1.40
N ILE A 53 4.04 -4.05 2.55
CA ILE A 53 3.48 -5.25 3.18
C ILE A 53 2.03 -5.00 3.61
N ILE A 54 1.79 -3.89 4.29
CA ILE A 54 0.45 -3.56 4.81
C ILE A 54 -0.57 -3.46 3.69
N PHE A 55 -0.20 -2.80 2.59
CA PHE A 55 -1.12 -2.54 1.49
C PHE A 55 -0.99 -3.52 0.33
N ASN A 56 -0.07 -4.49 0.43
CA ASN A 56 0.18 -5.48 -0.62
C ASN A 56 0.51 -4.83 -1.95
N VAL A 57 1.44 -3.90 -1.91
CA VAL A 57 1.97 -3.21 -3.09
C VAL A 57 3.50 -3.22 -3.02
N THR A 58 4.15 -2.95 -4.15
CA THR A 58 5.61 -2.83 -4.17
C THR A 58 6.03 -1.43 -3.74
N VAL A 59 7.28 -1.31 -3.30
CA VAL A 59 7.86 0.01 -3.00
C VAL A 59 7.85 0.89 -4.24
N ASP A 60 8.17 0.33 -5.40
CA ASP A 60 8.14 1.08 -6.66
C ASP A 60 6.76 1.64 -6.96
N GLU A 61 5.71 0.85 -6.72
CA GLU A 61 4.34 1.31 -6.91
C GLU A 61 4.00 2.48 -5.98
N ILE A 62 4.49 2.45 -4.75
CA ILE A 62 4.30 3.55 -3.81
C ILE A 62 5.04 4.80 -4.29
N ILE A 63 6.31 4.65 -4.68
CA ILE A 63 7.14 5.77 -5.12
C ILE A 63 6.54 6.45 -6.34
N ASN A 64 6.04 5.67 -7.27
CA ASN A 64 5.54 6.17 -8.56
C ASN A 64 4.05 6.44 -8.57
N ASN A 65 3.33 6.12 -7.49
CA ASN A 65 1.88 6.22 -7.42
C ASN A 65 1.22 5.46 -8.58
N ASP A 66 1.67 4.23 -8.82
CA ASP A 66 1.22 3.40 -9.92
C ASP A 66 0.89 2.02 -9.40
N PHE A 67 -0.39 1.75 -9.19
CA PHE A 67 -0.87 0.51 -8.60
C PHE A 67 -1.45 -0.46 -9.62
N TYR A 68 -1.21 -0.22 -10.88
CA TYR A 68 -1.74 -1.08 -11.93
C TYR A 68 -1.32 -2.53 -11.75
N LYS A 69 -0.04 -2.75 -11.44
CA LYS A 69 0.48 -4.11 -11.21
C LYS A 69 -0.15 -4.77 -10.01
N SER A 70 -0.38 -4.01 -8.93
CA SER A 70 -1.04 -4.53 -7.72
C SER A 70 -2.47 -4.94 -8.01
N GLU A 71 -3.20 -4.10 -8.73
CA GLU A 71 -4.59 -4.40 -9.08
C GLU A 71 -4.67 -5.63 -9.97
N ASN A 72 -3.76 -5.76 -10.94
CA ASN A 72 -3.70 -6.94 -11.78
C ASN A 72 -3.36 -8.18 -10.99
N ARG A 73 -2.44 -8.08 -10.01
CA ARG A 73 -2.12 -9.20 -9.14
C ARG A 73 -3.32 -9.63 -8.33
N LYS A 74 -4.09 -8.67 -7.79
CA LYS A 74 -5.29 -8.98 -7.02
C LYS A 74 -6.31 -9.70 -7.90
N ASN A 75 -6.51 -9.23 -9.11
CA ASN A 75 -7.40 -9.88 -10.05
C ASN A 75 -6.92 -11.28 -10.40
N TYR A 76 -5.63 -11.41 -10.62
CA TYR A 76 -5.02 -12.70 -10.92
C TYR A 76 -5.24 -13.69 -9.78
N TYR A 77 -4.96 -13.29 -8.54
CA TYR A 77 -5.13 -14.16 -7.38
C TYR A 77 -6.59 -14.47 -7.10
N PHE A 78 -7.48 -13.60 -7.50
CA PHE A 78 -8.90 -13.88 -7.39
C PHE A 78 -9.34 -14.97 -8.38
N LEU A 79 -8.88 -14.89 -9.62
CA LEU A 79 -9.29 -15.80 -10.68
C LEU A 79 -8.53 -17.12 -10.67
N VAL A 80 -7.20 -17.04 -10.51
CA VAL A 80 -6.34 -18.20 -10.61
C VAL A 80 -6.52 -19.17 -9.43
N PRO A 81 -6.60 -18.72 -8.18
CA PRO A 81 -6.84 -19.64 -7.07
C PRO A 81 -8.12 -20.42 -7.21
N LEU A 82 -9.18 -19.80 -7.72
CA LEU A 82 -10.41 -20.51 -7.98
C LEU A 82 -10.22 -21.63 -9.00
N SER A 83 -9.56 -21.32 -10.09
CA SER A 83 -9.26 -22.31 -11.12
C SER A 83 -8.33 -23.40 -10.58
N ALA A 84 -7.29 -22.99 -9.87
CA ALA A 84 -6.35 -23.94 -9.30
C ALA A 84 -7.02 -24.85 -8.29
N ASN A 85 -7.88 -24.32 -7.46
CA ASN A 85 -8.62 -25.13 -6.49
C ASN A 85 -9.52 -26.16 -7.16
N LEU A 86 -10.20 -25.75 -8.21
CA LEU A 86 -11.04 -26.67 -8.98
C LEU A 86 -10.20 -27.79 -9.58
N LEU A 87 -9.06 -27.44 -10.15
CA LEU A 87 -8.16 -28.44 -10.72
C LEU A 87 -7.57 -29.34 -9.65
N SER A 88 -7.27 -28.80 -8.48
CA SER A 88 -6.72 -29.56 -7.37
C SER A 88 -7.71 -30.56 -6.82
N LEU A 89 -8.97 -30.23 -6.86
CA LEU A 89 -10.02 -31.11 -6.35
C LEU A 89 -10.31 -32.26 -7.30
N MET A 90 -9.91 -32.11 -8.53
CA MET A 90 -10.07 -33.15 -9.52
C MET A 90 -8.88 -34.11 -9.50
#